data_cc1615cfd23eb4aee3a2362afbcacb9b
#
_entry.id   cc1615cfd23eb4aee3a2362afbcacb9b
#
_cell.length_a   1.000
_cell.length_b   1.000
_cell.length_c   1.000
_cell.angle_alpha   90.00
_cell.angle_beta   90.00
_cell.angle_gamma   90.00
#
_symmetry.space_group_name_H-M   'P 1'
#
loop_
_entity.id
_entity.type
_entity.pdbx_description
1 polymer ?
#
loop_
_entity_poly.entity_id
_entity_poly.type
_entity_poly.pdbx_seq_one_letter_code
_entity_poly.pdbx_strand_id
1 'polypeptide(L)'
;FPFFGFTLNQVLIGLIPSLIAVKVKNVDGKRFGKVVCLMIALFGGAGSLFVALQKTISIGKVTYTLTSLQKGVMIGLCLVASIGFILFMLKRTKNMKDNDVSLFGTWLLSVILVELAITFCLTPFWLQIMYGIPFVVSVSIRVIKACFIIPLEIIIGFPLLKQMDKLYK
;
A
#
# COMPACT_ATOMS: atom_id res chain seq x y z
N PHE A 1 7.27 -3.61 -27.18
CA PHE A 1 6.23 -2.55 -27.21
C PHE A 1 5.84 -2.18 -25.81
N PRO A 2 5.79 -0.88 -25.46
CA PRO A 2 5.28 -0.47 -24.16
C PRO A 2 3.80 -0.89 -24.10
N PHE A 3 3.47 -1.72 -23.11
CA PHE A 3 2.11 -2.19 -22.94
C PHE A 3 1.22 -1.07 -22.42
N PHE A 4 0.15 -0.77 -23.14
CA PHE A 4 -0.80 0.30 -22.84
C PHE A 4 -1.31 0.28 -21.38
N GLY A 5 -1.50 -0.92 -20.81
CA GLY A 5 -1.96 -1.07 -19.43
C GLY A 5 -1.05 -0.45 -18.38
N PHE A 6 0.27 -0.52 -18.55
CA PHE A 6 1.19 0.13 -17.60
C PHE A 6 1.20 1.65 -17.77
N THR A 7 1.06 2.16 -18.99
CA THR A 7 0.89 3.59 -19.26
C THR A 7 -0.39 4.10 -18.60
N LEU A 8 -1.50 3.36 -18.74
CA LEU A 8 -2.76 3.67 -18.08
C LEU A 8 -2.62 3.72 -16.54
N ASN A 9 -1.90 2.77 -15.95
CA ASN A 9 -1.62 2.77 -14.52
C ASN A 9 -0.90 4.06 -14.08
N GLN A 10 0.10 4.52 -14.82
CA GLN A 10 0.83 5.76 -14.50
C GLN A 10 -0.08 6.99 -14.57
N VAL A 11 -0.95 7.06 -15.56
CA VAL A 11 -1.96 8.13 -15.66
C VAL A 11 -2.91 8.11 -14.45
N LEU A 12 -3.40 6.94 -14.06
CA LEU A 12 -4.31 6.79 -12.93
C LEU A 12 -3.66 7.12 -11.58
N ILE A 13 -2.35 6.82 -11.40
CA ILE A 13 -1.59 7.19 -10.20
C ILE A 13 -1.61 8.71 -9.98
N GLY A 14 -1.53 9.51 -11.04
CA GLY A 14 -1.64 10.97 -10.95
C GLY A 14 -3.08 11.48 -10.86
N LEU A 15 -4.00 10.85 -11.61
CA LEU A 15 -5.37 11.31 -11.75
C LEU A 15 -6.22 11.04 -10.49
N ILE A 16 -6.08 9.88 -9.87
CA ILE A 16 -6.87 9.52 -8.67
C ILE A 16 -6.65 10.51 -7.52
N PRO A 17 -5.41 10.81 -7.08
CA PRO A 17 -5.17 11.78 -6.02
C PRO A 17 -5.66 13.19 -6.36
N SER A 18 -5.49 13.64 -7.60
CA SER A 18 -5.94 14.97 -8.03
C SER A 18 -7.46 15.08 -8.00
N LEU A 19 -8.20 14.07 -8.44
CA LEU A 19 -9.66 14.05 -8.36
C LEU A 19 -10.16 14.03 -6.91
N ILE A 20 -9.49 13.28 -6.03
CA ILE A 20 -9.84 13.23 -4.61
C ILE A 20 -9.60 14.60 -3.96
N ALA A 21 -8.47 15.24 -4.23
CA ALA A 21 -8.15 16.55 -3.70
C ALA A 21 -9.19 17.62 -4.09
N VAL A 22 -9.74 17.54 -5.31
CA VAL A 22 -10.76 18.48 -5.80
C VAL A 22 -12.16 18.15 -5.29
N LYS A 23 -12.57 16.88 -5.34
CA LYS A 23 -13.95 16.46 -5.08
C LYS A 23 -14.25 16.13 -3.62
N VAL A 24 -13.27 15.63 -2.89
CA VAL A 24 -13.47 15.13 -1.52
C VAL A 24 -12.93 16.15 -0.54
N LYS A 25 -13.84 16.93 0.06
CA LYS A 25 -13.53 17.88 1.13
C LYS A 25 -13.90 17.27 2.48
N ASN A 26 -13.12 17.58 3.53
CA ASN A 26 -13.42 17.20 4.92
C ASN A 26 -13.40 15.70 5.25
N VAL A 27 -12.37 14.98 4.78
CA VAL A 27 -12.14 13.61 5.22
C VAL A 27 -11.60 13.61 6.65
N ASP A 28 -12.27 12.89 7.56
CA ASP A 28 -11.79 12.72 8.93
C ASP A 28 -10.55 11.80 8.97
N GLY A 29 -9.36 12.41 8.98
CA GLY A 29 -8.09 11.69 9.00
C GLY A 29 -7.90 10.79 10.21
N LYS A 30 -8.58 11.08 11.34
CA LYS A 30 -8.50 10.23 12.55
C LYS A 30 -9.26 8.92 12.34
N ARG A 31 -10.46 8.97 11.73
CA ARG A 31 -11.24 7.77 11.39
C ARG A 31 -10.57 6.98 10.29
N PHE A 32 -10.14 7.65 9.22
CA PHE A 32 -9.43 7.01 8.11
C PHE A 32 -8.10 6.39 8.56
N GLY A 33 -7.37 7.04 9.47
CA GLY A 33 -6.15 6.47 10.06
C GLY A 33 -6.38 5.13 10.75
N LYS A 34 -7.51 4.94 11.44
CA LYS A 34 -7.88 3.65 12.03
C LYS A 34 -8.17 2.59 10.98
N VAL A 35 -8.85 2.96 9.89
CA VAL A 35 -9.11 2.05 8.76
C VAL A 35 -7.81 1.60 8.10
N VAL A 36 -6.86 2.53 7.89
CA VAL A 36 -5.52 2.20 7.35
C VAL A 36 -4.77 1.25 8.28
N CYS A 37 -4.79 1.50 9.58
CA CYS A 37 -4.17 0.60 10.57
C CYS A 37 -4.78 -0.81 10.50
N LEU A 38 -6.11 -0.92 10.38
CA LEU A 38 -6.79 -2.21 10.23
C LEU A 38 -6.38 -2.91 8.93
N MET A 39 -6.33 -2.19 7.82
CA MET A 39 -5.89 -2.74 6.53
C MET A 39 -4.44 -3.25 6.59
N ILE A 40 -3.53 -2.50 7.17
CA ILE A 40 -2.13 -2.92 7.32
C ILE A 40 -2.00 -4.13 8.25
N ALA A 41 -2.79 -4.19 9.33
CA ALA A 41 -2.84 -5.37 10.20
C ALA A 41 -3.34 -6.61 9.44
N LEU A 42 -4.38 -6.47 8.62
CA LEU A 42 -4.89 -7.54 7.76
C LEU A 42 -3.85 -7.97 6.72
N PHE A 43 -3.19 -7.03 6.04
CA PHE A 43 -2.16 -7.35 5.06
C PHE A 43 -0.94 -8.00 5.70
N GLY A 44 -0.48 -7.50 6.86
CA GLY A 44 0.61 -8.11 7.62
C GLY A 44 0.29 -9.53 8.07
N GLY A 45 -0.92 -9.75 8.57
CA GLY A 45 -1.41 -11.07 8.96
C GLY A 45 -1.56 -12.01 7.75
N ALA A 46 -2.24 -11.57 6.69
CA ALA A 46 -2.40 -12.35 5.47
C ALA A 46 -1.07 -12.65 4.76
N GLY A 47 -0.16 -11.67 4.70
CA GLY A 47 1.16 -11.84 4.12
C GLY A 47 2.02 -12.82 4.91
N SER A 48 2.01 -12.73 6.23
CA SER A 48 2.74 -13.67 7.11
C SER A 48 2.17 -15.09 7.00
N LEU A 49 0.84 -15.25 6.97
CA LEU A 49 0.18 -16.52 6.78
C LEU A 49 0.50 -17.13 5.40
N PHE A 50 0.46 -16.31 4.36
CA PHE A 50 0.83 -16.74 3.01
C PHE A 50 2.26 -17.29 2.95
N VAL A 51 3.24 -16.55 3.52
CA VAL A 51 4.64 -17.02 3.57
C VAL A 51 4.78 -18.29 4.39
N ALA A 52 4.05 -18.43 5.50
CA ALA A 52 4.09 -19.62 6.34
C ALA A 52 3.58 -20.88 5.61
N LEU A 53 2.50 -20.75 4.83
CA LEU A 53 1.88 -21.84 4.10
C LEU A 53 2.66 -22.24 2.83
N GLN A 54 3.42 -21.32 2.23
CA GLN A 54 4.18 -21.61 1.03
C GLN A 54 5.43 -22.45 1.33
N LYS A 55 5.58 -23.58 0.64
CA LYS A 55 6.80 -24.40 0.65
C LYS A 55 7.80 -23.93 -0.40
N THR A 56 7.30 -23.49 -1.53
CA THR A 56 8.09 -23.04 -2.68
C THR A 56 7.52 -21.74 -3.25
N ILE A 57 8.37 -20.81 -3.65
CA ILE A 57 7.98 -19.63 -4.40
C ILE A 57 8.51 -19.78 -5.83
N SER A 58 7.63 -19.77 -6.82
CA SER A 58 7.99 -19.72 -8.23
C SER A 58 8.01 -18.29 -8.73
N ILE A 59 9.17 -17.83 -9.16
CA ILE A 59 9.34 -16.52 -9.81
C ILE A 59 9.68 -16.80 -11.28
N GLY A 60 8.67 -16.64 -12.16
CA GLY A 60 8.79 -17.00 -13.57
C GLY A 60 8.96 -18.52 -13.75
N LYS A 61 10.08 -18.93 -14.37
CA LYS A 61 10.40 -20.35 -14.61
C LYS A 61 11.24 -21.00 -13.51
N VAL A 62 11.65 -20.23 -12.49
CA VAL A 62 12.52 -20.72 -11.43
C VAL A 62 11.72 -20.91 -10.13
N THR A 63 11.81 -22.09 -9.55
CA THR A 63 11.19 -22.44 -8.25
C THR A 63 12.25 -22.43 -7.17
N TYR A 64 12.04 -21.61 -6.14
CA TYR A 64 12.89 -21.54 -4.95
C TYR A 64 12.22 -22.26 -3.80
N THR A 65 12.91 -23.19 -3.18
CA THR A 65 12.47 -23.80 -1.90
C THR A 65 12.84 -22.87 -0.75
N LEU A 66 11.84 -22.46 0.03
CA LEU A 66 12.06 -21.61 1.19
C LEU A 66 12.55 -22.44 2.38
N THR A 67 13.74 -22.13 2.89
CA THR A 67 14.23 -22.67 4.16
C THR A 67 13.42 -22.08 5.33
N SER A 68 13.33 -22.83 6.44
CA SER A 68 12.61 -22.38 7.64
C SER A 68 13.12 -21.04 8.17
N LEU A 69 14.43 -20.80 8.07
CA LEU A 69 15.03 -19.53 8.48
C LEU A 69 14.58 -18.36 7.59
N GLN A 70 14.54 -18.55 6.26
CA GLN A 70 14.08 -17.53 5.32
C GLN A 70 12.60 -17.16 5.55
N LYS A 71 11.75 -18.17 5.80
CA LYS A 71 10.35 -17.96 6.19
C LYS A 71 10.23 -17.14 7.47
N GLY A 72 10.98 -17.50 8.50
CA GLY A 72 11.00 -16.80 9.78
C GLY A 72 11.40 -15.33 9.63
N VAL A 73 12.44 -15.05 8.84
CA VAL A 73 12.89 -13.68 8.57
C VAL A 73 11.81 -12.89 7.81
N MET A 74 11.22 -13.44 6.77
CA MET A 74 10.16 -12.76 6.00
C MET A 74 8.92 -12.45 6.86
N ILE A 75 8.47 -13.42 7.65
CA ILE A 75 7.34 -13.24 8.56
C ILE A 75 7.68 -12.17 9.61
N GLY A 76 8.86 -12.25 10.21
CA GLY A 76 9.34 -11.26 11.18
C GLY A 76 9.37 -9.84 10.62
N LEU A 77 9.89 -9.66 9.40
CA LEU A 77 9.92 -8.36 8.73
C LEU A 77 8.51 -7.81 8.48
N CYS A 78 7.58 -8.63 7.98
CA CYS A 78 6.20 -8.22 7.74
C CYS A 78 5.50 -7.79 9.05
N LEU A 79 5.68 -8.53 10.13
CA LEU A 79 5.07 -8.21 11.43
C LEU A 79 5.69 -6.94 12.03
N VAL A 80 7.01 -6.82 12.02
CA VAL A 80 7.71 -5.63 12.55
C VAL A 80 7.30 -4.37 11.76
N ALA A 81 7.25 -4.45 10.42
CA ALA A 81 6.81 -3.33 9.59
C ALA A 81 5.36 -2.93 9.91
N SER A 82 4.44 -3.90 10.00
CA SER A 82 3.02 -3.65 10.29
C SER A 82 2.82 -3.07 11.68
N ILE A 83 3.43 -3.65 12.71
CA ILE A 83 3.31 -3.17 14.10
C ILE A 83 3.96 -1.79 14.24
N GLY A 84 5.16 -1.60 13.70
CA GLY A 84 5.86 -0.31 13.73
C GLY A 84 5.05 0.80 13.08
N PHE A 85 4.44 0.52 11.94
CA PHE A 85 3.57 1.48 11.26
C PHE A 85 2.29 1.79 12.07
N ILE A 86 1.64 0.78 12.64
CA ILE A 86 0.44 0.99 13.46
C ILE A 86 0.77 1.89 14.66
N LEU A 87 1.86 1.63 15.36
CA LEU A 87 2.31 2.46 16.48
C LEU A 87 2.62 3.90 16.04
N PHE A 88 3.30 4.05 14.90
CA PHE A 88 3.56 5.36 14.30
C PHE A 88 2.27 6.11 13.99
N MET A 89 1.29 5.46 13.34
CA MET A 89 0.00 6.05 12.99
C MET A 89 -0.81 6.45 14.22
N LEU A 90 -0.88 5.61 15.24
CA LEU A 90 -1.58 5.91 16.50
C LEU A 90 -0.97 7.14 17.19
N LYS A 91 0.36 7.21 17.28
CA LYS A 91 1.06 8.37 17.83
C LYS A 91 0.83 9.63 17.00
N ARG A 92 0.88 9.49 15.66
CA ARG A 92 0.71 10.61 14.74
C ARG A 92 -0.69 11.20 14.79
N THR A 93 -1.72 10.36 14.71
CA THR A 93 -3.12 10.79 14.71
C THR A 93 -3.54 11.41 16.06
N LYS A 94 -2.95 10.96 17.18
CA LYS A 94 -3.21 11.54 18.50
C LYS A 94 -2.70 12.99 18.64
N ASN A 95 -1.55 13.28 18.02
CA ASN A 95 -0.86 14.58 18.15
C ASN A 95 -1.15 15.55 16.99
N MET A 96 -2.11 15.24 16.14
CA MET A 96 -2.39 16.02 14.93
C MET A 96 -3.30 17.22 15.26
N LYS A 97 -2.97 18.40 14.72
CA LYS A 97 -3.81 19.60 14.79
C LYS A 97 -5.02 19.44 13.85
N ASP A 98 -6.14 20.04 14.21
CA ASP A 98 -7.41 19.89 13.46
C ASP A 98 -7.31 20.32 11.99
N ASN A 99 -6.54 21.38 11.70
CA ASN A 99 -6.29 21.81 10.31
C ASN A 99 -5.53 20.77 9.46
N ASP A 100 -4.66 19.97 10.09
CA ASP A 100 -3.88 18.94 9.40
C ASP A 100 -4.68 17.63 9.23
N VAL A 101 -5.77 17.45 10.00
CA VAL A 101 -6.57 16.20 10.00
C VAL A 101 -7.26 15.98 8.67
N SER A 102 -7.84 17.01 8.08
CA SER A 102 -8.53 16.91 6.78
C SER A 102 -7.54 16.64 5.64
N LEU A 103 -6.41 17.36 5.61
CA LEU A 103 -5.37 17.16 4.61
C LEU A 103 -4.79 15.73 4.68
N PHE A 104 -4.54 15.26 5.91
CA PHE A 104 -4.05 13.90 6.14
C PHE A 104 -5.08 12.84 5.72
N GLY A 105 -6.36 13.05 6.02
CA GLY A 105 -7.44 12.16 5.61
C GLY A 105 -7.57 12.04 4.10
N THR A 106 -7.49 13.15 3.39
CA THR A 106 -7.51 13.18 1.92
C THR A 106 -6.32 12.45 1.31
N TRP A 107 -5.12 12.64 1.89
CA TRP A 107 -3.92 11.91 1.50
C TRP A 107 -4.04 10.40 1.72
N LEU A 108 -4.48 9.98 2.90
CA LEU A 108 -4.70 8.55 3.21
C LEU A 108 -5.70 7.91 2.25
N LEU A 109 -6.80 8.60 1.96
CA LEU A 109 -7.80 8.12 1.00
C LEU A 109 -7.19 7.94 -0.39
N SER A 110 -6.36 8.88 -0.83
CA SER A 110 -5.68 8.82 -2.12
C SER A 110 -4.74 7.62 -2.21
N VAL A 111 -3.90 7.40 -1.20
CA VAL A 111 -2.97 6.27 -1.14
C VAL A 111 -3.73 4.93 -1.19
N ILE A 112 -4.79 4.79 -0.37
CA ILE A 112 -5.58 3.55 -0.34
C ILE A 112 -6.26 3.28 -1.68
N LEU A 113 -6.88 4.29 -2.30
CA LEU A 113 -7.56 4.10 -3.57
C LEU A 113 -6.59 3.76 -4.71
N VAL A 114 -5.42 4.40 -4.75
CA VAL A 114 -4.36 4.06 -5.71
C VAL A 114 -3.89 2.62 -5.51
N GLU A 115 -3.59 2.22 -4.28
CA GLU A 115 -3.14 0.86 -3.99
C GLU A 115 -4.21 -0.19 -4.33
N LEU A 116 -5.46 0.02 -3.92
CA LEU A 116 -6.54 -0.94 -4.21
C LEU A 116 -6.83 -1.02 -5.72
N ALA A 117 -7.01 0.12 -6.39
CA ALA A 117 -7.40 0.13 -7.80
C ALA A 117 -6.25 -0.33 -8.71
N ILE A 118 -5.04 0.17 -8.49
CA ILE A 118 -3.93 -0.06 -9.42
C ILE A 118 -3.12 -1.28 -9.01
N THR A 119 -2.66 -1.32 -7.75
CA THR A 119 -1.75 -2.37 -7.30
C THR A 119 -2.44 -3.71 -7.13
N PHE A 120 -3.67 -3.74 -6.57
CA PHE A 120 -4.39 -4.99 -6.34
C PHE A 120 -5.32 -5.42 -7.48
N CYS A 121 -5.86 -4.49 -8.27
CA CYS A 121 -6.77 -4.83 -9.36
C CYS A 121 -6.09 -4.79 -10.74
N LEU A 122 -5.69 -3.60 -11.19
CA LEU A 122 -5.24 -3.42 -12.57
C LEU A 122 -3.92 -4.13 -12.86
N THR A 123 -2.92 -4.00 -12.00
CA THR A 123 -1.61 -4.57 -12.30
C THR A 123 -1.60 -6.11 -12.31
N PRO A 124 -2.26 -6.85 -11.40
CA PRO A 124 -2.40 -8.30 -11.53
C PRO A 124 -3.12 -8.72 -12.81
N PHE A 125 -4.15 -7.96 -13.20
CA PHE A 125 -4.89 -8.20 -14.44
C PHE A 125 -4.00 -8.08 -15.67
N TRP A 126 -3.18 -7.02 -15.75
CA TRP A 126 -2.23 -6.85 -16.84
C TRP A 126 -1.15 -7.94 -16.87
N LEU A 127 -0.64 -8.36 -15.70
CA LEU A 127 0.34 -9.43 -15.60
C LEU A 127 -0.23 -10.78 -16.03
N GLN A 128 -1.51 -11.04 -15.77
CA GLN A 128 -2.18 -12.23 -16.24
C GLN A 128 -2.29 -12.25 -17.79
N ILE A 129 -2.65 -11.10 -18.39
CA ILE A 129 -2.77 -10.99 -19.84
C ILE A 129 -1.41 -11.11 -20.53
N MET A 130 -0.37 -10.44 -20.02
CA MET A 130 0.94 -10.36 -20.66
C MET A 130 1.80 -11.60 -20.45
N TYR A 131 1.80 -12.13 -19.24
CA TYR A 131 2.75 -13.17 -18.84
C TYR A 131 2.09 -14.47 -18.43
N GLY A 132 0.75 -14.56 -18.47
CA GLY A 132 0.01 -15.73 -18.03
C GLY A 132 0.16 -16.02 -16.52
N ILE A 133 0.61 -15.03 -15.72
CA ILE A 133 0.76 -15.19 -14.28
C ILE A 133 -0.63 -15.23 -13.64
N PRO A 134 -0.99 -16.29 -12.86
CA PRO A 134 -2.29 -16.36 -12.21
C PRO A 134 -2.56 -15.13 -11.33
N PHE A 135 -3.74 -14.55 -11.45
CA PHE A 135 -4.15 -13.35 -10.71
C PHE A 135 -3.90 -13.48 -9.20
N VAL A 136 -4.28 -14.62 -8.60
CA VAL A 136 -4.13 -14.89 -7.16
C VAL A 136 -2.66 -14.84 -6.72
N VAL A 137 -1.75 -15.41 -7.50
CA VAL A 137 -0.30 -15.41 -7.21
C VAL A 137 0.24 -13.98 -7.24
N SER A 138 -0.16 -13.20 -8.25
CA SER A 138 0.24 -11.80 -8.37
C SER A 138 -0.26 -10.95 -7.20
N VAL A 139 -1.52 -11.13 -6.78
CA VAL A 139 -2.10 -10.44 -5.62
C VAL A 139 -1.38 -10.81 -4.32
N SER A 140 -1.09 -12.10 -4.10
CA SER A 140 -0.42 -12.55 -2.88
C SER A 140 0.95 -11.91 -2.66
N ILE A 141 1.76 -11.80 -3.72
CA ILE A 141 3.05 -11.11 -3.66
C ILE A 141 2.87 -9.61 -3.33
N ARG A 142 1.80 -9.00 -3.85
CA ARG A 142 1.50 -7.59 -3.62
C ARG A 142 1.01 -7.29 -2.21
N VAL A 143 0.33 -8.24 -1.56
CA VAL A 143 -0.02 -8.12 -0.13
C VAL A 143 1.23 -7.93 0.72
N ILE A 144 2.28 -8.72 0.47
CA ILE A 144 3.56 -8.59 1.17
C ILE A 144 4.18 -7.21 0.86
N LYS A 145 4.21 -6.82 -0.42
CA LYS A 145 4.75 -5.53 -0.85
C LYS A 145 4.01 -4.36 -0.21
N ALA A 146 2.68 -4.41 -0.12
CA ALA A 146 1.84 -3.37 0.45
C ALA A 146 2.16 -3.08 1.93
N CYS A 147 2.57 -4.11 2.70
CA CYS A 147 3.01 -3.93 4.10
C CYS A 147 4.19 -2.97 4.25
N PHE A 148 4.99 -2.78 3.21
CA PHE A 148 6.15 -1.87 3.21
C PHE A 148 5.86 -0.57 2.43
N ILE A 149 5.23 -0.67 1.27
CA ILE A 149 5.02 0.48 0.37
C ILE A 149 4.01 1.47 0.96
N ILE A 150 2.85 1.02 1.44
CA ILE A 150 1.83 1.90 2.03
C ILE A 150 2.39 2.71 3.22
N PRO A 151 3.10 2.11 4.20
CA PRO A 151 3.79 2.86 5.24
C PRO A 151 4.76 3.91 4.72
N LEU A 152 5.60 3.55 3.75
CA LEU A 152 6.58 4.47 3.17
C LEU A 152 5.92 5.66 2.47
N GLU A 153 4.89 5.42 1.66
CA GLU A 153 4.13 6.47 0.98
C GLU A 153 3.49 7.45 1.97
N ILE A 154 2.94 6.94 3.08
CA ILE A 154 2.31 7.77 4.09
C ILE A 154 3.35 8.57 4.89
N ILE A 155 4.47 7.95 5.28
CA ILE A 155 5.52 8.59 6.08
C ILE A 155 6.22 9.68 5.28
N ILE A 156 6.54 9.43 4.02
CA ILE A 156 7.29 10.35 3.17
C ILE A 156 6.37 11.37 2.49
N GLY A 157 5.23 10.93 1.95
CA GLY A 157 4.36 11.75 1.14
C GLY A 157 3.63 12.83 1.93
N PHE A 158 3.20 12.55 3.16
CA PHE A 158 2.47 13.54 3.95
C PHE A 158 3.31 14.77 4.35
N PRO A 159 4.57 14.66 4.82
CA PRO A 159 5.42 15.84 5.06
C PRO A 159 5.65 16.68 3.80
N LEU A 160 5.86 16.03 2.65
CA LEU A 160 6.03 16.73 1.37
C LEU A 160 4.76 17.50 0.98
N LEU A 161 3.60 16.86 1.08
CA LEU A 161 2.32 17.52 0.82
C LEU A 161 2.10 18.74 1.73
N LYS A 162 2.45 18.61 3.01
CA LYS A 162 2.33 19.71 3.97
C LYS A 162 3.29 20.88 3.66
N GLN A 163 4.48 20.59 3.15
CA GLN A 163 5.40 21.64 2.69
C GLN A 163 4.84 22.38 1.47
N MET A 164 4.28 21.63 0.51
CA MET A 164 3.64 22.22 -0.67
C MET A 164 2.45 23.11 -0.29
N ASP A 165 1.57 22.66 0.60
CA ASP A 165 0.41 23.47 1.07
C ASP A 165 0.83 24.79 1.70
N LYS A 166 2.01 24.85 2.35
CA LYS A 166 2.58 26.09 2.89
C LYS A 166 3.13 27.03 1.84
N LEU A 167 3.62 26.51 0.71
CA LEU A 167 4.18 27.33 -0.37
C LEU A 167 3.09 27.98 -1.23
N TYR A 168 1.89 27.41 -1.26
CA TYR A 168 0.76 27.92 -2.04
C TYR A 168 -0.20 28.82 -1.23
N LYS A 169 0.02 28.98 0.06
CA LYS A 169 -0.68 29.94 0.94
C LYS A 169 0.14 31.20 1.17
#